data_5a6c28ab7e5f3434e677d473e54941f0
#
_entry.id   5a6c28ab7e5f3434e677d473e54941f0
#
_cell.length_a   1.000
_cell.length_b   1.000
_cell.length_c   1.000
_cell.angle_alpha   90.00
_cell.angle_beta   90.00
_cell.angle_gamma   90.00
#
_symmetry.space_group_name_H-M   'P 1'
#
loop_
_entity.id
_entity.type
_entity.pdbx_description
1 polymer ?
#
loop_
_entity_poly.entity_id
_entity_poly.type
_entity_poly.pdbx_seq_one_letter_code
_entity_poly.pdbx_strand_id
1 'polypeptide(L)'
;AADEFRDLYGCKLVISRAGADVMRERPELVYLKASPNPYATLFTPDLELEDGQVLTLGNTSIRCVLTPGHSPGVMSFFFDTCEDGRTYHVGYFGGAGFNTLYREKLLADKLPLTMRETFLESLQKVREYPVDVVLGNHPRQNETLAKREQMLRQPGTNPFVDPGEWKRFVDELTGQFKEFMEAGN
;
A
#
# COMPACT_ATOMS: atom_id res chain seq x y z
N ALA A 1 -2.76 -9.82 -15.52
CA ALA A 1 -1.71 -8.82 -15.46
C ALA A 1 -0.47 -9.31 -14.70
N ALA A 2 -0.59 -9.83 -13.44
CA ALA A 2 0.59 -10.31 -12.71
C ALA A 2 1.27 -11.50 -13.41
N ASP A 3 0.49 -12.49 -13.84
CA ASP A 3 0.99 -13.64 -14.62
C ASP A 3 1.67 -13.20 -15.91
N GLU A 4 1.11 -12.21 -16.59
CA GLU A 4 1.68 -11.67 -17.83
C GLU A 4 3.07 -11.06 -17.61
N PHE A 5 3.26 -10.34 -16.50
CA PHE A 5 4.61 -9.86 -16.14
C PHE A 5 5.58 -10.99 -15.86
N ARG A 6 5.15 -12.03 -15.17
CA ARG A 6 5.96 -13.22 -14.93
C ARG A 6 6.34 -13.90 -16.26
N ASP A 7 5.37 -14.08 -17.16
CA ASP A 7 5.56 -14.77 -18.43
C ASP A 7 6.47 -13.97 -19.39
N LEU A 8 6.35 -12.63 -19.39
CA LEU A 8 7.15 -11.76 -20.26
C LEU A 8 8.58 -11.50 -19.72
N TYR A 9 8.72 -11.40 -18.41
CA TYR A 9 9.97 -10.92 -17.81
C TYR A 9 10.65 -11.92 -16.87
N GLY A 10 10.04 -13.07 -16.62
CA GLY A 10 10.56 -14.06 -15.68
C GLY A 10 10.63 -13.57 -14.23
N CYS A 11 9.84 -12.52 -13.87
CA CYS A 11 9.82 -12.00 -12.52
C CYS A 11 9.08 -12.94 -11.57
N LYS A 12 9.42 -12.87 -10.27
CA LYS A 12 8.68 -13.57 -9.22
C LYS A 12 7.47 -12.76 -8.80
N LEU A 13 6.35 -13.44 -8.60
CA LEU A 13 5.13 -12.87 -8.04
C LEU A 13 5.13 -13.07 -6.54
N VAL A 14 5.06 -11.96 -5.82
CA VAL A 14 5.15 -11.92 -4.37
C VAL A 14 3.88 -11.29 -3.79
N ILE A 15 3.33 -11.88 -2.74
CA ILE A 15 2.16 -11.38 -2.02
C ILE A 15 2.29 -11.71 -0.53
N SER A 16 1.55 -11.03 0.34
CA SER A 16 1.45 -11.46 1.73
C SER A 16 0.79 -12.84 1.85
N ARG A 17 1.14 -13.63 2.86
CA ARG A 17 0.44 -14.90 3.15
C ARG A 17 -1.07 -14.66 3.29
N ALA A 18 -1.48 -13.65 4.05
CA ALA A 18 -2.90 -13.31 4.21
C ALA A 18 -3.59 -12.98 2.87
N GLY A 19 -2.89 -12.32 1.93
CA GLY A 19 -3.42 -12.06 0.59
C GLY A 19 -3.51 -13.33 -0.26
N ALA A 20 -2.53 -14.24 -0.14
CA ALA A 20 -2.57 -15.54 -0.80
C ALA A 20 -3.70 -16.43 -0.26
N ASP A 21 -3.95 -16.39 1.05
CA ASP A 21 -5.08 -17.10 1.68
C ASP A 21 -6.42 -16.59 1.16
N VAL A 22 -6.58 -15.27 1.03
CA VAL A 22 -7.79 -14.69 0.40
C VAL A 22 -7.96 -15.20 -1.03
N MET A 23 -6.90 -15.24 -1.84
CA MET A 23 -6.99 -15.76 -3.21
C MET A 23 -7.38 -17.24 -3.26
N ARG A 24 -6.92 -18.05 -2.31
CA ARG A 24 -7.20 -19.49 -2.25
C ARG A 24 -8.60 -19.81 -1.69
N GLU A 25 -8.96 -19.13 -0.59
CA GLU A 25 -10.14 -19.50 0.20
C GLU A 25 -11.36 -18.64 -0.12
N ARG A 26 -11.14 -17.40 -0.54
CA ARG A 26 -12.17 -16.39 -0.78
C ARG A 26 -11.93 -15.64 -2.11
N PRO A 27 -11.79 -16.36 -3.25
CA PRO A 27 -11.48 -15.75 -4.54
C PRO A 27 -12.51 -14.71 -5.00
N GLU A 28 -13.74 -14.79 -4.48
CA GLU A 28 -14.80 -13.79 -4.74
C GLU A 28 -14.45 -12.39 -4.20
N LEU A 29 -13.55 -12.28 -3.22
CA LEU A 29 -13.11 -11.00 -2.65
C LEU A 29 -12.03 -10.30 -3.48
N VAL A 30 -11.43 -10.96 -4.46
CA VAL A 30 -10.35 -10.42 -5.27
C VAL A 30 -10.85 -9.47 -6.39
N TYR A 31 -12.15 -9.26 -6.51
CA TYR A 31 -12.80 -8.30 -7.45
C TYR A 31 -12.37 -8.41 -8.92
N LEU A 32 -11.87 -9.55 -9.36
CA LEU A 32 -11.45 -9.76 -10.75
C LEU A 32 -12.61 -9.56 -11.74
N LYS A 33 -13.82 -9.94 -11.35
CA LYS A 33 -15.02 -9.79 -12.20
C LYS A 33 -15.42 -8.33 -12.43
N ALA A 34 -15.03 -7.42 -11.52
CA ALA A 34 -15.29 -5.99 -11.63
C ALA A 34 -14.16 -5.26 -12.40
N SER A 35 -13.07 -5.94 -12.70
CA SER A 35 -11.97 -5.37 -13.47
C SER A 35 -12.34 -5.33 -14.96
N PRO A 36 -12.19 -4.17 -15.61
CA PRO A 36 -12.34 -4.09 -17.07
C PRO A 36 -11.17 -4.78 -17.81
N ASN A 37 -10.13 -5.19 -17.08
CA ASN A 37 -8.97 -5.85 -17.66
C ASN A 37 -9.23 -7.35 -17.84
N PRO A 38 -9.31 -7.86 -19.08
CA PRO A 38 -9.53 -9.29 -19.35
C PRO A 38 -8.36 -10.18 -18.88
N TYR A 39 -7.20 -9.60 -18.59
CA TYR A 39 -6.02 -10.30 -18.09
C TYR A 39 -5.91 -10.29 -16.54
N ALA A 40 -6.93 -9.77 -15.85
CA ALA A 40 -7.00 -9.87 -14.41
C ALA A 40 -7.38 -11.30 -14.01
N THR A 41 -6.38 -12.10 -13.63
CA THR A 41 -6.52 -13.50 -13.23
C THR A 41 -5.97 -13.71 -11.82
N LEU A 42 -6.48 -14.75 -11.16
CA LEU A 42 -5.82 -15.26 -9.97
C LEU A 42 -4.47 -15.87 -10.37
N PHE A 43 -3.47 -15.68 -9.55
CA PHE A 43 -2.14 -16.24 -9.80
C PHE A 43 -1.67 -17.07 -8.60
N THR A 44 -0.75 -17.98 -8.85
CA THR A 44 -0.02 -18.67 -7.79
C THR A 44 1.23 -17.84 -7.48
N PRO A 45 1.39 -17.34 -6.24
CA PRO A 45 2.58 -16.60 -5.86
C PRO A 45 3.82 -17.50 -5.81
N ASP A 46 4.97 -16.95 -6.19
CA ASP A 46 6.27 -17.61 -6.04
C ASP A 46 6.79 -17.46 -4.61
N LEU A 47 6.35 -16.44 -3.89
CA LEU A 47 6.72 -16.19 -2.50
C LEU A 47 5.56 -15.56 -1.74
N GLU A 48 5.27 -16.09 -0.56
CA GLU A 48 4.33 -15.54 0.39
C GLU A 48 5.08 -14.89 1.56
N LEU A 49 4.76 -13.63 1.82
CA LEU A 49 5.44 -12.81 2.83
C LEU A 49 4.72 -12.83 4.17
N GLU A 50 5.51 -12.92 5.22
CA GLU A 50 5.08 -12.64 6.59
C GLU A 50 5.29 -11.16 6.96
N ASP A 51 4.63 -10.73 8.03
CA ASP A 51 4.80 -9.38 8.57
C ASP A 51 6.26 -9.10 8.97
N GLY A 52 6.76 -7.95 8.54
CA GLY A 52 8.12 -7.50 8.84
C GLY A 52 9.22 -8.20 8.03
N GLN A 53 8.88 -9.13 7.16
CA GLN A 53 9.86 -9.81 6.30
C GLN A 53 10.59 -8.82 5.39
N VAL A 54 11.87 -9.07 5.16
CA VAL A 54 12.71 -8.27 4.26
C VAL A 54 12.94 -9.04 2.97
N LEU A 55 12.63 -8.39 1.85
CA LEU A 55 13.01 -8.84 0.52
C LEU A 55 14.29 -8.14 0.10
N THR A 56 15.22 -8.91 -0.48
CA THR A 56 16.47 -8.35 -1.01
C THR A 56 16.61 -8.71 -2.49
N LEU A 57 16.88 -7.70 -3.31
CA LEU A 57 17.19 -7.85 -4.74
C LEU A 57 18.39 -6.96 -5.07
N GLY A 58 19.51 -7.59 -5.41
CA GLY A 58 20.77 -6.87 -5.60
C GLY A 58 21.20 -6.16 -4.30
N ASN A 59 21.38 -4.85 -4.38
CA ASN A 59 21.74 -3.97 -3.25
C ASN A 59 20.54 -3.32 -2.57
N THR A 60 19.32 -3.65 -2.99
CA THR A 60 18.09 -3.08 -2.41
C THR A 60 17.42 -4.07 -1.47
N SER A 61 17.11 -3.63 -0.26
CA SER A 61 16.35 -4.38 0.74
C SER A 61 15.06 -3.65 1.06
N ILE A 62 13.94 -4.34 0.97
CA ILE A 62 12.59 -3.79 1.19
C ILE A 62 11.99 -4.49 2.40
N ARG A 63 11.70 -3.73 3.45
CA ARG A 63 10.92 -4.21 4.58
C ARG A 63 9.44 -4.22 4.22
N CYS A 64 8.82 -5.39 4.32
CA CYS A 64 7.42 -5.63 4.01
C CYS A 64 6.62 -5.71 5.32
N VAL A 65 5.77 -4.74 5.58
CA VAL A 65 4.99 -4.63 6.83
C VAL A 65 3.53 -4.90 6.52
N LEU A 66 2.94 -5.89 7.17
CA LEU A 66 1.51 -6.18 7.03
C LEU A 66 0.69 -5.06 7.67
N THR A 67 -0.16 -4.41 6.86
CA THR A 67 -1.04 -3.30 7.25
C THR A 67 -2.47 -3.56 6.77
N PRO A 68 -3.15 -4.57 7.36
CA PRO A 68 -4.48 -4.96 6.94
C PRO A 68 -5.50 -3.84 7.22
N GLY A 69 -6.63 -3.91 6.53
CA GLY A 69 -7.74 -2.97 6.62
C GLY A 69 -8.43 -2.87 5.29
N HIS A 70 -7.86 -2.16 4.30
CA HIS A 70 -8.42 -2.11 2.93
C HIS A 70 -8.66 -3.51 2.34
N SER A 71 -7.77 -4.44 2.64
CA SER A 71 -7.98 -5.89 2.53
C SER A 71 -7.15 -6.61 3.60
N PRO A 72 -7.42 -7.90 3.89
CA PRO A 72 -6.64 -8.64 4.89
C PRO A 72 -5.15 -8.74 4.58
N GLY A 73 -4.80 -8.73 3.30
CA GLY A 73 -3.43 -8.98 2.83
C GLY A 73 -2.64 -7.75 2.44
N VAL A 74 -3.10 -6.54 2.76
CA VAL A 74 -2.37 -5.31 2.41
C VAL A 74 -1.01 -5.25 3.09
N MET A 75 0.01 -4.87 2.32
CA MET A 75 1.35 -4.60 2.84
C MET A 75 1.79 -3.17 2.53
N SER A 76 2.51 -2.60 3.47
CA SER A 76 3.27 -1.37 3.31
C SER A 76 4.75 -1.70 3.14
N PHE A 77 5.47 -0.87 2.39
CA PHE A 77 6.86 -1.13 2.02
C PHE A 77 7.75 0.02 2.44
N PHE A 78 8.91 -0.34 3.04
CA PHE A 78 9.91 0.62 3.47
C PHE A 78 11.28 0.19 2.97
N PHE A 79 12.01 1.10 2.35
CA PHE A 79 13.33 0.83 1.81
C PHE A 79 14.16 2.10 1.72
N ASP A 80 15.46 1.92 1.55
CA ASP A 80 16.39 3.04 1.38
C ASP A 80 16.76 3.19 -0.09
N THR A 81 16.95 4.44 -0.50
CA THR A 81 17.56 4.81 -1.78
C THR A 81 18.68 5.81 -1.55
N CYS A 82 19.58 5.94 -2.52
CA CYS A 82 20.71 6.86 -2.42
C CYS A 82 20.78 7.72 -3.69
N GLU A 83 20.92 9.02 -3.48
CA GLU A 83 21.16 10.01 -4.52
C GLU A 83 22.29 10.94 -4.05
N ASP A 84 23.32 11.14 -4.87
CA ASP A 84 24.48 12.00 -4.59
C ASP A 84 25.16 11.72 -3.23
N GLY A 85 25.23 10.43 -2.84
CA GLY A 85 25.85 10.00 -1.58
C GLY A 85 24.99 10.21 -0.34
N ARG A 86 23.76 10.72 -0.48
CA ARG A 86 22.78 10.87 0.59
C ARG A 86 21.76 9.74 0.53
N THR A 87 21.54 9.09 1.67
CA THR A 87 20.50 8.08 1.84
C THR A 87 19.16 8.74 2.17
N TYR A 88 18.09 8.26 1.55
CA TYR A 88 16.71 8.64 1.81
C TYR A 88 15.89 7.42 2.17
N HIS A 89 15.09 7.53 3.22
CA HIS A 89 14.13 6.52 3.64
C HIS A 89 12.83 6.69 2.87
N VAL A 90 12.40 5.66 2.17
CA VAL A 90 11.20 5.67 1.34
C VAL A 90 10.09 4.86 2.01
N GLY A 91 8.89 5.41 2.06
CA GLY A 91 7.70 4.75 2.59
C GLY A 91 6.56 4.70 1.57
N TYR A 92 5.91 3.55 1.48
CA TYR A 92 4.74 3.31 0.66
C TYR A 92 3.67 2.63 1.52
N PHE A 93 2.53 3.30 1.76
CA PHE A 93 1.42 2.72 2.49
C PHE A 93 0.47 2.01 1.53
N GLY A 94 0.31 0.70 1.71
CA GLY A 94 -0.63 -0.08 0.90
C GLY A 94 -2.08 0.15 1.35
N GLY A 95 -2.99 0.32 0.39
CA GLY A 95 -4.42 0.27 0.65
C GLY A 95 -5.00 1.46 1.43
N ALA A 96 -4.66 2.69 1.08
CA ALA A 96 -5.15 3.90 1.74
C ALA A 96 -6.62 4.26 1.46
N GLY A 97 -7.36 3.47 0.70
CA GLY A 97 -8.77 3.73 0.37
C GLY A 97 -9.76 3.09 1.34
N PHE A 98 -10.94 3.68 1.52
CA PHE A 98 -11.99 3.22 2.45
C PHE A 98 -13.13 2.45 1.77
N ASN A 99 -13.11 2.33 0.45
CA ASN A 99 -14.20 1.76 -0.35
C ASN A 99 -14.53 0.29 -0.02
N THR A 100 -13.64 -0.44 0.64
CA THR A 100 -13.86 -1.80 1.12
C THR A 100 -14.31 -1.84 2.59
N LEU A 101 -14.26 -0.72 3.30
CA LEU A 101 -14.51 -0.60 4.74
C LEU A 101 -15.90 -0.02 5.08
N TYR A 102 -16.77 0.17 4.07
CA TYR A 102 -18.19 0.43 4.33
C TYR A 102 -18.79 -0.72 5.14
N ARG A 103 -19.59 -0.39 6.15
CA ARG A 103 -20.26 -1.38 6.99
C ARG A 103 -21.06 -2.39 6.17
N GLU A 104 -21.89 -1.90 5.24
CA GLU A 104 -22.69 -2.74 4.34
C GLU A 104 -21.81 -3.66 3.49
N LYS A 105 -20.69 -3.15 3.01
CA LYS A 105 -19.75 -3.91 2.19
C LYS A 105 -19.11 -5.05 2.97
N LEU A 106 -18.61 -4.77 4.18
CA LEU A 106 -18.04 -5.81 5.05
C LEU A 106 -19.05 -6.90 5.37
N LEU A 107 -20.30 -6.51 5.69
CA LEU A 107 -21.38 -7.47 5.96
C LEU A 107 -21.73 -8.30 4.72
N ALA A 108 -21.84 -7.67 3.54
CA ALA A 108 -22.12 -8.34 2.28
C ALA A 108 -21.03 -9.34 1.91
N ASP A 109 -19.78 -8.98 2.15
CA ASP A 109 -18.60 -9.82 1.89
C ASP A 109 -18.34 -10.84 3.02
N LYS A 110 -19.17 -10.86 4.08
CA LYS A 110 -19.00 -11.69 5.28
C LYS A 110 -17.62 -11.52 5.94
N LEU A 111 -17.13 -10.27 5.93
CA LEU A 111 -15.92 -9.86 6.60
C LEU A 111 -16.24 -9.27 7.98
N PRO A 112 -15.34 -9.41 8.97
CA PRO A 112 -15.56 -8.87 10.30
C PRO A 112 -15.53 -7.34 10.28
N LEU A 113 -16.43 -6.70 11.03
CA LEU A 113 -16.44 -5.25 11.17
C LEU A 113 -15.17 -4.72 11.87
N THR A 114 -14.49 -5.58 12.63
CA THR A 114 -13.18 -5.28 13.25
C THR A 114 -12.07 -4.97 12.24
N MET A 115 -12.28 -5.19 10.94
CA MET A 115 -11.36 -4.69 9.91
C MET A 115 -11.21 -3.17 9.92
N ARG A 116 -12.20 -2.45 10.44
CA ARG A 116 -12.17 -0.98 10.57
C ARG A 116 -11.20 -0.56 11.66
N GLU A 117 -11.24 -1.22 12.82
CA GLU A 117 -10.30 -1.03 13.91
C GLU A 117 -8.88 -1.46 13.49
N THR A 118 -8.78 -2.61 12.80
CA THR A 118 -7.50 -3.10 12.25
C THR A 118 -6.85 -2.11 11.29
N PHE A 119 -7.65 -1.38 10.49
CA PHE A 119 -7.12 -0.32 9.64
C PHE A 119 -6.47 0.82 10.45
N LEU A 120 -7.10 1.26 11.54
CA LEU A 120 -6.52 2.27 12.45
C LEU A 120 -5.25 1.76 13.14
N GLU A 121 -5.24 0.50 13.58
CA GLU A 121 -4.06 -0.14 14.15
C GLU A 121 -2.90 -0.20 13.15
N SER A 122 -3.21 -0.50 11.88
CA SER A 122 -2.23 -0.52 10.79
C SER A 122 -1.61 0.86 10.56
N LEU A 123 -2.41 1.93 10.58
CA LEU A 123 -1.93 3.30 10.48
C LEU A 123 -1.02 3.65 11.68
N GLN A 124 -1.46 3.35 12.89
CA GLN A 124 -0.69 3.60 14.10
C GLN A 124 0.63 2.83 14.11
N LYS A 125 0.64 1.59 13.63
CA LYS A 125 1.82 0.72 13.56
C LYS A 125 2.96 1.34 12.76
N VAL A 126 2.64 2.03 11.66
CA VAL A 126 3.66 2.57 10.75
C VAL A 126 3.92 4.07 10.91
N ARG A 127 3.13 4.76 11.74
CA ARG A 127 3.16 6.22 11.89
C ARG A 127 4.53 6.80 12.22
N GLU A 128 5.29 6.13 13.07
CA GLU A 128 6.60 6.60 13.55
C GLU A 128 7.79 6.06 12.73
N TYR A 129 7.52 5.40 11.59
CA TYR A 129 8.61 4.99 10.71
C TYR A 129 9.32 6.23 10.14
N PRO A 130 10.66 6.25 10.14
CA PRO A 130 11.40 7.33 9.51
C PRO A 130 11.22 7.25 8.00
N VAL A 131 10.63 8.28 7.40
CA VAL A 131 10.38 8.36 5.96
C VAL A 131 10.69 9.78 5.50
N ASP A 132 11.59 9.89 4.52
CA ASP A 132 11.94 11.14 3.86
C ASP A 132 11.13 11.34 2.58
N VAL A 133 10.73 10.23 1.92
CA VAL A 133 10.02 10.24 0.64
C VAL A 133 8.79 9.34 0.71
N VAL A 134 7.62 9.93 0.52
CA VAL A 134 6.34 9.21 0.49
C VAL A 134 5.99 8.81 -0.93
N LEU A 135 5.72 7.51 -1.14
CA LEU A 135 5.13 7.01 -2.38
C LEU A 135 3.63 6.76 -2.18
N GLY A 136 2.81 7.29 -3.08
CA GLY A 136 1.37 7.11 -3.06
C GLY A 136 0.88 6.01 -4.01
N ASN A 137 -0.19 5.29 -3.65
CA ASN A 137 -0.89 4.36 -4.56
C ASN A 137 -1.56 5.11 -5.72
N HIS A 138 -1.88 6.37 -5.51
CA HIS A 138 -2.47 7.27 -6.48
C HIS A 138 -1.77 8.64 -6.42
N PRO A 139 -1.65 9.37 -7.55
CA PRO A 139 -0.96 10.66 -7.61
C PRO A 139 -1.48 11.74 -6.63
N ARG A 140 -2.72 11.58 -6.15
CA ARG A 140 -3.33 12.51 -5.19
C ARG A 140 -2.85 12.30 -3.75
N GLN A 141 -2.37 11.10 -3.40
CA GLN A 141 -2.03 10.76 -2.01
C GLN A 141 -0.76 11.45 -1.51
N ASN A 142 0.17 11.71 -2.41
CA ASN A 142 1.43 12.38 -2.14
C ASN A 142 1.66 13.58 -3.08
N GLU A 143 0.61 14.12 -3.69
CA GLU A 143 0.65 15.28 -4.60
C GLU A 143 1.67 15.15 -5.74
N THR A 144 1.89 13.93 -6.26
CA THR A 144 2.93 13.61 -7.25
C THR A 144 3.00 14.62 -8.40
N LEU A 145 1.84 15.02 -8.96
CA LEU A 145 1.83 15.94 -10.12
C LEU A 145 2.21 17.35 -9.73
N ALA A 146 1.73 17.85 -8.59
CA ALA A 146 2.07 19.19 -8.09
C ALA A 146 3.56 19.29 -7.74
N LYS A 147 4.10 18.27 -7.06
CA LYS A 147 5.53 18.19 -6.74
C LYS A 147 6.39 18.14 -8.00
N ARG A 148 5.99 17.36 -9.01
CA ARG A 148 6.69 17.33 -10.28
C ARG A 148 6.69 18.70 -10.97
N GLU A 149 5.56 19.41 -10.98
CA GLU A 149 5.51 20.77 -11.52
C GLU A 149 6.42 21.72 -10.74
N GLN A 150 6.45 21.62 -9.43
CA GLN A 150 7.35 22.42 -8.59
C GLN A 150 8.82 22.18 -8.93
N MET A 151 9.24 20.91 -9.08
CA MET A 151 10.61 20.57 -9.51
C MET A 151 10.97 21.22 -10.85
N LEU A 152 10.05 21.22 -11.79
CA LEU A 152 10.28 21.82 -13.12
C LEU A 152 10.40 23.35 -13.07
N ARG A 153 9.67 24.01 -12.16
CA ARG A 153 9.70 25.46 -11.98
C ARG A 153 10.87 25.93 -11.13
N GLN A 154 11.38 25.08 -10.24
CA GLN A 154 12.46 25.39 -9.29
C GLN A 154 13.58 24.36 -9.37
N PRO A 155 14.42 24.40 -10.42
CA PRO A 155 15.55 23.49 -10.55
C PRO A 155 16.46 23.52 -9.32
N GLY A 156 16.87 22.35 -8.84
CA GLY A 156 17.68 22.20 -7.64
C GLY A 156 16.90 21.99 -6.34
N THR A 157 15.55 22.02 -6.38
CA THR A 157 14.70 21.59 -5.26
C THR A 157 14.08 20.23 -5.53
N ASN A 158 13.98 19.39 -4.51
CA ASN A 158 13.27 18.12 -4.61
C ASN A 158 12.10 18.10 -3.60
N PRO A 159 10.88 18.51 -4.00
CA PRO A 159 9.72 18.57 -3.11
C PRO A 159 9.19 17.19 -2.70
N PHE A 160 9.72 16.10 -3.26
CA PHE A 160 9.41 14.74 -2.80
C PHE A 160 10.16 14.38 -1.52
N VAL A 161 11.21 15.12 -1.15
CA VAL A 161 11.97 14.91 0.08
C VAL A 161 11.40 15.80 1.17
N ASP A 162 10.55 15.23 2.01
CA ASP A 162 9.96 15.90 3.16
C ASP A 162 9.81 14.92 4.34
N PRO A 163 10.72 14.92 5.33
CA PRO A 163 10.68 14.01 6.48
C PRO A 163 9.41 14.13 7.34
N GLY A 164 8.63 15.21 7.18
CA GLY A 164 7.38 15.41 7.89
C GLY A 164 6.14 14.88 7.16
N GLU A 165 6.25 14.61 5.86
CA GLU A 165 5.11 14.25 5.03
C GLU A 165 4.46 12.92 5.45
N TRP A 166 5.25 11.90 5.77
CA TRP A 166 4.74 10.59 6.17
C TRP A 166 3.80 10.68 7.36
N LYS A 167 4.24 11.36 8.40
CA LYS A 167 3.45 11.52 9.62
C LYS A 167 2.15 12.30 9.36
N ARG A 168 2.23 13.40 8.60
CA ARG A 168 1.03 14.16 8.19
C ARG A 168 0.08 13.29 7.38
N PHE A 169 0.59 12.55 6.40
CA PHE A 169 -0.21 11.62 5.58
C PHE A 169 -0.96 10.59 6.45
N VAL A 170 -0.27 9.95 7.38
CA VAL A 170 -0.88 8.95 8.28
C VAL A 170 -1.89 9.59 9.23
N ASP A 171 -1.61 10.77 9.77
CA ASP A 171 -2.50 11.51 10.67
C ASP A 171 -3.76 11.98 9.93
N GLU A 172 -3.63 12.51 8.73
CA GLU A 172 -4.74 12.93 7.88
C GLU A 172 -5.63 11.74 7.48
N LEU A 173 -5.01 10.63 7.06
CA LEU A 173 -5.73 9.40 6.71
C LEU A 173 -6.49 8.84 7.92
N THR A 174 -5.88 8.91 9.11
CA THR A 174 -6.52 8.51 10.38
C THR A 174 -7.74 9.40 10.69
N GLY A 175 -7.59 10.71 10.53
CA GLY A 175 -8.69 11.68 10.75
C GLY A 175 -9.84 11.43 9.78
N GLN A 176 -9.55 11.37 8.48
CA GLN A 176 -10.54 11.10 7.44
C GLN A 176 -11.28 9.77 7.65
N PHE A 177 -10.59 8.73 8.12
CA PHE A 177 -11.23 7.46 8.39
C PHE A 177 -12.13 7.49 9.62
N LYS A 178 -11.76 8.21 10.67
CA LYS A 178 -12.64 8.42 11.84
C LYS A 178 -13.91 9.17 11.46
N GLU A 179 -13.79 10.24 10.67
CA GLU A 179 -14.95 10.99 10.14
C GLU A 179 -15.83 10.09 9.27
N PHE A 180 -15.22 9.25 8.42
CA PHE A 180 -15.92 8.25 7.60
C PHE A 180 -16.74 7.28 8.46
N MET A 181 -16.20 6.81 9.59
CA MET A 181 -16.92 5.92 10.51
C MET A 181 -18.06 6.64 11.24
N GLU A 182 -17.84 7.88 11.69
CA GLU A 182 -18.83 8.70 12.38
C GLU A 182 -20.02 9.06 11.49
N ALA A 183 -19.79 9.21 10.19
CA ALA A 183 -20.85 9.43 9.19
C ALA A 183 -21.79 8.22 8.99
N GLY A 184 -21.53 7.09 9.70
CA GLY A 184 -22.38 5.89 9.64
C GLY A 184 -22.07 4.94 8.47
N ASN A 185 -21.00 5.22 7.76
CA ASN A 185 -20.55 4.42 6.60
C ASN A 185 -20.08 3.01 7.01
#